data_2c57c53ed0c7e0a234de699e3e1e1ffa
#
_entry.id   2c57c53ed0c7e0a234de699e3e1e1ffa
#
_cell.length_a   1.000
_cell.length_b   1.000
_cell.length_c   1.000
_cell.angle_alpha   90.00
_cell.angle_beta   90.00
_cell.angle_gamma   90.00
#
_symmetry.space_group_name_H-M   'P 1'
#
loop_
_entity.id
_entity.type
_entity.pdbx_description
1 polymer ?
#
loop_
_entity_poly.entity_id
_entity_poly.type
_entity_poly.pdbx_seq_one_letter_code
_entity_poly.pdbx_strand_id
1 'polypeptide(L)'
;MAAIPRDAATLILMRDVAQARTGIEILLVRRHAKSAFMPGAYVFPGGAVETADYTRQAEIICHGLSFEQARDIISGTSPPEKALGFFVAAIRETFEEAGIILAYRETPNVIAFSEDEKVRFTKYRRQVRKDAFSFATIIEREGLKLATENLFYFAHWITPEVSPIRFDARFFVSVAPSKQEVLCDASETTDHVWISPQK
;
A
#
# COMPACT_ATOMS: atom_id res chain seq x y z
N MET A 1 -20.52 -16.93 -16.54
CA MET A 1 -20.61 -15.51 -16.13
C MET A 1 -19.19 -15.06 -15.81
N ALA A 2 -18.78 -13.84 -16.20
CA ALA A 2 -17.49 -13.28 -15.85
C ALA A 2 -17.39 -13.10 -14.32
N ALA A 3 -16.19 -13.27 -13.76
CA ALA A 3 -15.95 -13.02 -12.34
C ALA A 3 -16.20 -11.55 -12.01
N ILE A 4 -16.80 -11.26 -10.86
CA ILE A 4 -16.98 -9.89 -10.36
C ILE A 4 -15.59 -9.37 -9.91
N PRO A 5 -15.15 -8.19 -10.38
CA PRO A 5 -13.88 -7.61 -9.94
C PRO A 5 -13.92 -7.29 -8.44
N ARG A 6 -12.79 -7.54 -7.75
CA ARG A 6 -12.61 -7.13 -6.36
C ARG A 6 -11.93 -5.76 -6.34
N ASP A 7 -12.41 -4.86 -5.48
CA ASP A 7 -11.73 -3.60 -5.21
C ASP A 7 -10.32 -3.85 -4.71
N ALA A 8 -9.34 -3.16 -5.31
CA ALA A 8 -7.93 -3.31 -4.97
C ALA A 8 -7.19 -1.96 -5.03
N ALA A 9 -6.15 -1.82 -4.24
CA ALA A 9 -5.29 -0.67 -4.22
C ALA A 9 -3.84 -1.10 -4.47
N THR A 10 -3.12 -0.32 -5.27
CA THR A 10 -1.74 -0.58 -5.63
C THR A 10 -0.91 0.69 -5.45
N LEU A 11 0.27 0.58 -4.83
CA LEU A 11 1.15 1.71 -4.57
C LEU A 11 2.43 1.59 -5.37
N ILE A 12 2.68 2.58 -6.22
CA ILE A 12 3.92 2.76 -6.96
C ILE A 12 4.83 3.65 -6.11
N LEU A 13 5.79 3.03 -5.42
CA LEU A 13 6.81 3.76 -4.68
C LEU A 13 7.95 4.16 -5.60
N MET A 14 8.29 5.44 -5.59
CA MET A 14 9.39 6.01 -6.38
C MET A 14 10.49 6.55 -5.49
N ARG A 15 11.74 6.47 -5.96
CA ARG A 15 12.88 7.14 -5.34
C ARG A 15 13.80 7.76 -6.40
N ASP A 16 14.55 8.78 -6.02
CA ASP A 16 15.60 9.35 -6.86
C ASP A 16 16.81 8.42 -6.95
N VAL A 17 17.43 8.36 -8.13
CA VAL A 17 18.72 7.69 -8.31
C VAL A 17 19.84 8.68 -7.98
N ALA A 18 20.55 8.41 -6.89
CA ALA A 18 21.53 9.34 -6.28
C ALA A 18 22.69 9.79 -7.18
N GLN A 19 22.88 9.18 -8.36
CA GLN A 19 24.00 9.49 -9.27
C GLN A 19 23.57 9.83 -10.70
N ALA A 20 22.27 9.86 -11.00
CA ALA A 20 21.77 10.21 -12.32
C ALA A 20 21.17 11.62 -12.31
N ARG A 21 21.52 12.43 -13.33
CA ARG A 21 21.00 13.80 -13.47
C ARG A 21 19.47 13.90 -13.53
N THR A 22 18.82 12.83 -13.99
CA THR A 22 17.38 12.66 -14.08
C THR A 22 17.12 11.16 -14.05
N GLY A 23 16.87 10.58 -12.92
CA GLY A 23 16.57 9.16 -12.84
C GLY A 23 15.69 8.87 -11.65
N ILE A 24 14.60 8.17 -11.92
CA ILE A 24 13.76 7.59 -10.89
C ILE A 24 13.88 6.07 -10.95
N GLU A 25 13.75 5.44 -9.82
CA GLU A 25 13.52 4.01 -9.69
C GLU A 25 12.17 3.77 -9.02
N ILE A 26 11.52 2.70 -9.42
CA ILE A 26 10.26 2.23 -8.87
C ILE A 26 10.48 0.90 -8.16
N LEU A 27 9.77 0.70 -7.05
CA LEU A 27 9.80 -0.55 -6.30
C LEU A 27 8.88 -1.58 -6.94
N LEU A 28 9.44 -2.77 -7.19
CA LEU A 28 8.66 -3.98 -7.47
C LEU A 28 9.01 -5.05 -6.43
N VAL A 29 8.00 -5.81 -6.02
CA VAL A 29 8.13 -6.98 -5.15
C VAL A 29 7.84 -8.24 -5.94
N ARG A 30 8.58 -9.33 -5.68
CA ARG A 30 8.37 -10.60 -6.34
C ARG A 30 7.38 -11.45 -5.57
N ARG A 31 6.27 -11.80 -6.21
CA ARG A 31 5.26 -12.68 -5.63
C ARG A 31 5.80 -14.08 -5.39
N HIS A 32 5.33 -14.72 -4.33
CA HIS A 32 5.68 -16.10 -4.06
C HIS A 32 5.24 -17.01 -5.22
N ALA A 33 6.04 -18.03 -5.54
CA ALA A 33 5.78 -18.96 -6.64
C ALA A 33 4.47 -19.78 -6.51
N LYS A 34 3.87 -19.79 -5.29
CA LYS A 34 2.58 -20.44 -5.01
C LYS A 34 1.39 -19.47 -5.02
N SER A 35 1.60 -18.20 -5.38
CA SER A 35 0.50 -17.21 -5.43
C SER A 35 -0.54 -17.62 -6.46
N ALA A 36 -1.82 -17.47 -6.13
CA ALA A 36 -2.94 -17.83 -7.02
C ALA A 36 -3.03 -16.91 -8.26
N PHE A 37 -2.52 -15.69 -8.17
CA PHE A 37 -2.50 -14.71 -9.25
C PHE A 37 -1.07 -14.29 -9.57
N MET A 38 -0.65 -14.43 -10.83
CA MET A 38 0.68 -14.09 -11.35
C MET A 38 1.86 -14.64 -10.49
N PRO A 39 1.97 -15.96 -10.26
CA PRO A 39 3.04 -16.53 -9.43
C PRO A 39 4.42 -16.19 -9.96
N GLY A 40 5.32 -15.77 -9.07
CA GLY A 40 6.71 -15.42 -9.38
C GLY A 40 6.93 -14.12 -10.16
N ALA A 41 5.86 -13.40 -10.53
CA ALA A 41 5.97 -12.12 -11.21
C ALA A 41 6.46 -11.02 -10.26
N TYR A 42 7.13 -10.02 -10.82
CA TYR A 42 7.40 -8.76 -10.16
C TYR A 42 6.21 -7.83 -10.36
N VAL A 43 5.68 -7.30 -9.28
CA VAL A 43 4.48 -6.43 -9.24
C VAL A 43 4.72 -5.25 -8.31
N PHE A 44 3.92 -4.21 -8.44
CA PHE A 44 3.86 -3.16 -7.42
C PHE A 44 3.20 -3.72 -6.16
N PRO A 45 3.59 -3.27 -4.96
CA PRO A 45 2.88 -3.61 -3.73
C PRO A 45 1.40 -3.24 -3.83
N GLY A 46 0.53 -4.14 -3.37
CA GLY A 46 -0.90 -3.89 -3.38
C GLY A 46 -1.75 -5.14 -3.26
N GLY A 47 -3.02 -4.93 -2.89
CA GLY A 47 -3.97 -6.01 -2.71
C GLY A 47 -5.40 -5.54 -2.55
N ALA A 48 -6.25 -6.36 -1.94
CA ALA A 48 -7.67 -6.09 -1.82
C ALA A 48 -7.96 -4.96 -0.81
N VAL A 49 -8.98 -4.16 -1.12
CA VAL A 49 -9.56 -3.22 -0.15
C VAL A 49 -10.47 -4.01 0.77
N GLU A 50 -10.14 -4.03 2.05
CA GLU A 50 -10.91 -4.72 3.09
C GLU A 50 -11.86 -3.75 3.80
N THR A 51 -12.91 -4.28 4.44
CA THR A 51 -13.85 -3.46 5.21
C THR A 51 -13.15 -2.67 6.32
N ALA A 52 -12.05 -3.21 6.86
CA ALA A 52 -11.23 -2.57 7.86
C ALA A 52 -10.62 -1.23 7.40
N ASP A 53 -10.36 -1.08 6.09
CA ASP A 53 -9.67 0.07 5.52
C ASP A 53 -10.55 1.34 5.44
N TYR A 54 -11.89 1.21 5.58
CA TYR A 54 -12.82 2.35 5.50
C TYR A 54 -13.78 2.43 6.69
N THR A 55 -13.34 1.98 7.85
CA THR A 55 -14.04 2.19 9.13
C THR A 55 -13.83 3.62 9.65
N ARG A 56 -14.67 4.04 10.60
CA ARG A 56 -14.44 5.31 11.32
C ARG A 56 -13.05 5.39 11.96
N GLN A 57 -12.54 4.27 12.47
CA GLN A 57 -11.19 4.21 13.02
C GLN A 57 -10.12 4.42 11.94
N ALA A 58 -10.34 3.88 10.72
CA ALA A 58 -9.44 4.11 9.60
C ALA A 58 -9.35 5.60 9.22
N GLU A 59 -10.46 6.35 9.25
CA GLU A 59 -10.42 7.81 9.04
C GLU A 59 -9.61 8.53 10.14
N ILE A 60 -9.80 8.15 11.40
CA ILE A 60 -9.12 8.77 12.54
C ILE A 60 -7.60 8.66 12.43
N ILE A 61 -7.07 7.56 11.90
CA ILE A 61 -5.63 7.35 11.76
C ILE A 61 -5.03 8.00 10.51
N CYS A 62 -5.84 8.55 9.59
CA CYS A 62 -5.36 9.25 8.40
C CYS A 62 -4.94 10.70 8.75
N HIS A 63 -3.94 11.18 8.02
CA HIS A 63 -3.56 12.58 7.96
C HIS A 63 -3.81 13.10 6.55
N GLY A 64 -4.34 14.33 6.44
CA GLY A 64 -4.51 15.04 5.17
C GLY A 64 -5.73 14.67 4.34
N LEU A 65 -6.38 13.51 4.58
CA LEU A 65 -7.61 13.12 3.89
C LEU A 65 -8.70 12.66 4.86
N SER A 66 -9.89 13.22 4.70
CA SER A 66 -11.15 12.72 5.27
C SER A 66 -11.89 11.82 4.27
N PHE A 67 -12.98 11.18 4.70
CA PHE A 67 -13.89 10.47 3.79
C PHE A 67 -14.41 11.36 2.66
N GLU A 68 -14.77 12.61 2.98
CA GLU A 68 -15.30 13.57 2.00
C GLU A 68 -14.25 13.92 0.95
N GLN A 69 -13.04 14.30 1.38
CA GLN A 69 -11.93 14.64 0.48
C GLN A 69 -11.52 13.47 -0.40
N ALA A 70 -11.45 12.25 0.16
CA ALA A 70 -11.13 11.05 -0.62
C ALA A 70 -12.20 10.76 -1.69
N ARG A 71 -13.50 10.98 -1.37
CA ARG A 71 -14.60 10.82 -2.32
C ARG A 71 -14.54 11.81 -3.48
N ASP A 72 -14.05 13.03 -3.23
CA ASP A 72 -13.85 14.02 -4.28
C ASP A 72 -12.73 13.60 -5.27
N ILE A 73 -11.76 12.83 -4.79
CA ILE A 73 -10.68 12.27 -5.63
C ILE A 73 -11.14 10.99 -6.35
N ILE A 74 -11.80 10.07 -5.62
CA ILE A 74 -12.25 8.78 -6.15
C ILE A 74 -13.77 8.71 -6.05
N SER A 75 -14.46 9.12 -7.10
CA SER A 75 -15.93 9.10 -7.17
C SER A 75 -16.48 7.71 -7.49
N GLY A 76 -17.78 7.52 -7.24
CA GLY A 76 -18.51 6.32 -7.64
C GLY A 76 -18.25 5.08 -6.78
N THR A 77 -17.63 5.21 -5.63
CA THR A 77 -17.44 4.09 -4.69
C THR A 77 -18.72 3.79 -3.90
N SER A 78 -18.94 2.53 -3.56
CA SER A 78 -20.04 2.08 -2.72
C SER A 78 -19.54 1.09 -1.67
N PRO A 79 -19.66 1.39 -0.36
CA PRO A 79 -20.13 2.67 0.19
C PRO A 79 -19.16 3.83 -0.09
N PRO A 80 -19.59 5.10 0.08
CA PRO A 80 -18.75 6.28 -0.21
C PRO A 80 -17.45 6.33 0.58
N GLU A 81 -17.43 5.85 1.81
CA GLU A 81 -16.25 5.78 2.70
C GLU A 81 -15.13 4.91 2.11
N LYS A 82 -15.46 4.00 1.21
CA LYS A 82 -14.49 3.14 0.52
C LYS A 82 -13.48 3.95 -0.32
N ALA A 83 -13.81 5.20 -0.70
CA ALA A 83 -12.86 6.07 -1.39
C ALA A 83 -11.58 6.27 -0.55
N LEU A 84 -11.70 6.55 0.75
CA LEU A 84 -10.55 6.62 1.68
C LEU A 84 -9.92 5.23 1.86
N GLY A 85 -10.74 4.19 1.85
CA GLY A 85 -10.27 2.81 1.99
C GLY A 85 -9.23 2.40 0.94
N PHE A 86 -9.30 2.93 -0.29
CA PHE A 86 -8.25 2.68 -1.28
C PHE A 86 -6.90 3.27 -0.88
N PHE A 87 -6.87 4.44 -0.26
CA PHE A 87 -5.63 5.06 0.25
C PHE A 87 -5.07 4.27 1.42
N VAL A 88 -5.92 3.89 2.37
CA VAL A 88 -5.53 3.09 3.55
C VAL A 88 -5.02 1.71 3.12
N ALA A 89 -5.75 1.02 2.23
CA ALA A 89 -5.36 -0.28 1.69
C ALA A 89 -4.00 -0.21 0.97
N ALA A 90 -3.75 0.82 0.17
CA ALA A 90 -2.48 1.00 -0.52
C ALA A 90 -1.29 1.05 0.46
N ILE A 91 -1.44 1.77 1.59
CA ILE A 91 -0.41 1.83 2.64
C ILE A 91 -0.31 0.51 3.40
N ARG A 92 -1.44 -0.10 3.78
CA ARG A 92 -1.50 -1.36 4.51
C ARG A 92 -0.85 -2.50 3.73
N GLU A 93 -1.22 -2.67 2.47
CA GLU A 93 -0.67 -3.71 1.59
C GLU A 93 0.85 -3.51 1.36
N THR A 94 1.29 -2.25 1.19
CA THR A 94 2.72 -1.94 1.08
C THR A 94 3.46 -2.31 2.36
N PHE A 95 2.87 -2.07 3.52
CA PHE A 95 3.43 -2.53 4.79
C PHE A 95 3.45 -4.06 4.88
N GLU A 96 2.40 -4.75 4.45
CA GLU A 96 2.33 -6.20 4.45
C GLU A 96 3.32 -6.87 3.50
N GLU A 97 3.49 -6.34 2.30
CA GLU A 97 4.30 -6.95 1.25
C GLU A 97 5.77 -6.51 1.26
N ALA A 98 6.03 -5.23 1.57
CA ALA A 98 7.37 -4.65 1.51
C ALA A 98 7.95 -4.21 2.87
N GLY A 99 7.14 -4.19 3.95
CA GLY A 99 7.56 -3.69 5.25
C GLY A 99 7.71 -2.17 5.33
N ILE A 100 7.32 -1.45 4.30
CA ILE A 100 7.36 0.02 4.24
C ILE A 100 6.01 0.57 4.68
N ILE A 101 6.02 1.59 5.54
CA ILE A 101 4.83 2.28 5.99
C ILE A 101 4.94 3.80 5.77
N LEU A 102 3.95 4.36 5.08
CA LEU A 102 3.83 5.80 4.90
C LEU A 102 3.02 6.37 6.06
N ALA A 103 3.70 6.73 7.13
CA ALA A 103 3.07 7.28 8.32
C ALA A 103 3.98 8.33 9.00
N TYR A 104 3.36 9.22 9.75
CA TYR A 104 4.01 10.23 10.58
C TYR A 104 3.88 9.89 12.05
N ARG A 105 4.94 10.17 12.82
CA ARG A 105 4.83 10.38 14.26
C ARG A 105 4.67 11.87 14.54
N GLU A 106 5.42 12.68 13.82
CA GLU A 106 5.33 14.13 13.79
C GLU A 106 5.47 14.60 12.34
N THR A 107 4.47 15.32 11.85
CA THR A 107 4.49 15.86 10.49
C THR A 107 5.60 16.91 10.32
N PRO A 108 6.21 17.05 9.14
CA PRO A 108 5.89 16.36 7.88
C PRO A 108 6.74 15.11 7.61
N ASN A 109 7.48 14.61 8.58
CA ASN A 109 8.49 13.56 8.36
C ASN A 109 7.88 12.17 8.47
N VAL A 110 7.90 11.40 7.37
CA VAL A 110 7.59 9.97 7.41
C VAL A 110 8.56 9.28 8.36
N ILE A 111 8.04 8.38 9.20
CA ILE A 111 8.81 7.72 10.25
C ILE A 111 10.02 6.97 9.71
N ALA A 112 11.09 7.00 10.50
CA ALA A 112 12.22 6.09 10.40
C ALA A 112 12.19 5.15 11.61
N PHE A 113 12.45 3.87 11.38
CA PHE A 113 12.44 2.89 12.46
C PHE A 113 13.80 2.80 13.16
N SER A 114 13.81 2.85 14.49
CA SER A 114 14.91 2.34 15.29
C SER A 114 15.01 0.80 15.18
N GLU A 115 16.09 0.19 15.62
CA GLU A 115 16.26 -1.26 15.54
C GLU A 115 15.17 -2.02 16.35
N ASP A 116 14.80 -1.51 17.53
CA ASP A 116 13.73 -2.09 18.33
C ASP A 116 12.37 -1.98 17.65
N GLU A 117 12.11 -0.86 16.97
CA GLU A 117 10.90 -0.67 16.19
C GLU A 117 10.85 -1.59 14.98
N LYS A 118 11.93 -1.81 14.27
CA LYS A 118 12.00 -2.78 13.17
C LYS A 118 11.54 -4.18 13.62
N VAL A 119 12.03 -4.63 14.78
CA VAL A 119 11.63 -5.91 15.35
C VAL A 119 10.14 -5.91 15.71
N ARG A 120 9.64 -4.83 16.33
CA ARG A 120 8.23 -4.70 16.73
C ARG A 120 7.30 -4.63 15.52
N PHE A 121 7.62 -3.82 14.52
CA PHE A 121 6.83 -3.68 13.30
C PHE A 121 6.86 -4.94 12.43
N THR A 122 7.92 -5.74 12.46
CA THR A 122 7.94 -7.06 11.84
C THR A 122 6.89 -8.01 12.46
N LYS A 123 6.67 -7.93 13.78
CA LYS A 123 5.60 -8.70 14.44
C LYS A 123 4.22 -8.17 14.05
N TYR A 124 4.04 -6.84 14.02
CA TYR A 124 2.79 -6.21 13.60
C TYR A 124 2.41 -6.56 12.17
N ARG A 125 3.37 -6.57 11.25
CA ARG A 125 3.19 -6.99 9.87
C ARG A 125 2.55 -8.38 9.76
N ARG A 126 3.03 -9.35 10.56
CA ARG A 126 2.44 -10.70 10.63
C ARG A 126 1.04 -10.72 11.24
N GLN A 127 0.74 -9.79 12.12
CA GLN A 127 -0.59 -9.66 12.72
C GLN A 127 -1.58 -9.10 11.70
N VAL A 128 -1.22 -8.02 11.00
CA VAL A 128 -2.06 -7.37 9.99
C VAL A 128 -2.45 -8.33 8.87
N ARG A 129 -1.51 -9.16 8.39
CA ARG A 129 -1.80 -10.20 7.39
C ARG A 129 -2.86 -11.21 7.81
N LYS A 130 -2.99 -11.46 9.09
CA LYS A 130 -4.00 -12.39 9.63
C LYS A 130 -5.34 -11.70 9.85
N ASP A 131 -5.30 -10.42 10.15
CA ASP A 131 -6.45 -9.61 10.50
C ASP A 131 -6.20 -8.14 10.15
N ALA A 132 -6.76 -7.68 9.03
CA ALA A 132 -6.65 -6.31 8.56
C ALA A 132 -7.19 -5.27 9.57
N PHE A 133 -8.18 -5.63 10.41
CA PHE A 133 -8.68 -4.74 11.46
C PHE A 133 -7.61 -4.37 12.50
N SER A 134 -6.57 -5.19 12.65
CA SER A 134 -5.47 -4.86 13.55
C SER A 134 -4.63 -3.68 13.08
N PHE A 135 -4.65 -3.33 11.79
CA PHE A 135 -3.80 -2.28 11.23
C PHE A 135 -4.09 -0.91 11.86
N ALA A 136 -5.35 -0.46 11.83
CA ALA A 136 -5.73 0.82 12.42
C ALA A 136 -5.41 0.88 13.92
N THR A 137 -5.66 -0.21 14.65
CA THR A 137 -5.35 -0.32 16.08
C THR A 137 -3.85 -0.19 16.35
N ILE A 138 -3.00 -0.77 15.49
CA ILE A 138 -1.54 -0.69 15.61
C ILE A 138 -1.08 0.75 15.36
N ILE A 139 -1.59 1.40 14.29
CA ILE A 139 -1.24 2.79 13.95
C ILE A 139 -1.58 3.73 15.10
N GLU A 140 -2.78 3.60 15.65
CA GLU A 140 -3.23 4.40 16.80
C GLU A 140 -2.39 4.14 18.06
N ARG A 141 -2.13 2.87 18.40
CA ARG A 141 -1.30 2.46 19.53
C ARG A 141 0.12 3.01 19.46
N GLU A 142 0.71 3.07 18.28
CA GLU A 142 2.07 3.60 18.06
C GLU A 142 2.09 5.14 17.95
N GLY A 143 0.94 5.80 18.09
CA GLY A 143 0.79 7.25 17.99
C GLY A 143 1.10 7.77 16.58
N LEU A 144 0.81 6.96 15.56
CA LEU A 144 1.07 7.29 14.17
C LEU A 144 -0.17 7.82 13.45
N LYS A 145 0.08 8.52 12.35
CA LYS A 145 -0.94 8.93 11.36
C LYS A 145 -0.48 8.52 9.98
N LEU A 146 -1.34 7.89 9.20
CA LEU A 146 -1.05 7.51 7.81
C LEU A 146 -0.90 8.77 6.95
N ALA A 147 0.15 8.86 6.18
CA ALA A 147 0.46 9.98 5.28
C ALA A 147 -0.36 9.88 3.98
N THR A 148 -1.69 9.87 4.08
CA THR A 148 -2.60 9.63 2.95
C THR A 148 -2.54 10.73 1.90
N GLU A 149 -2.22 11.98 2.29
CA GLU A 149 -2.01 13.10 1.37
C GLU A 149 -0.76 12.96 0.48
N ASN A 150 0.16 12.06 0.84
CA ASN A 150 1.33 11.77 0.02
C ASN A 150 1.06 10.74 -1.10
N LEU A 151 -0.14 10.21 -1.15
CA LEU A 151 -0.56 9.29 -2.21
C LEU A 151 -1.28 10.05 -3.31
N PHE A 152 -0.70 10.08 -4.50
CA PHE A 152 -1.30 10.71 -5.68
C PHE A 152 -2.04 9.65 -6.49
N TYR A 153 -3.35 9.79 -6.62
CA TYR A 153 -4.16 8.93 -7.46
C TYR A 153 -3.73 9.04 -8.92
N PHE A 154 -3.27 7.92 -9.50
CA PHE A 154 -2.60 7.89 -10.79
C PHE A 154 -3.45 7.26 -11.90
N ALA A 155 -4.06 6.09 -11.62
CA ALA A 155 -4.78 5.33 -12.64
C ALA A 155 -5.84 4.41 -12.03
N HIS A 156 -6.79 4.00 -12.88
CA HIS A 156 -7.82 3.04 -12.57
C HIS A 156 -7.85 1.95 -13.65
N TRP A 157 -7.71 0.71 -13.24
CA TRP A 157 -7.69 -0.43 -14.15
C TRP A 157 -8.60 -1.53 -13.66
N ILE A 158 -9.44 -2.05 -14.58
CA ILE A 158 -10.28 -3.21 -14.32
C ILE A 158 -9.76 -4.38 -15.14
N THR A 159 -9.48 -5.51 -14.48
CA THR A 159 -9.01 -6.72 -15.15
C THR A 159 -10.04 -7.16 -16.21
N PRO A 160 -9.61 -7.52 -17.43
CA PRO A 160 -10.50 -7.95 -18.50
C PRO A 160 -11.40 -9.15 -18.11
N GLU A 161 -12.58 -9.25 -18.75
CA GLU A 161 -13.60 -10.28 -18.43
C GLU A 161 -13.14 -11.72 -18.68
N VAL A 162 -12.18 -11.91 -19.54
CA VAL A 162 -11.61 -13.24 -19.85
C VAL A 162 -10.76 -13.80 -18.70
N SER A 163 -10.39 -12.98 -17.73
CA SER A 163 -9.59 -13.43 -16.58
C SER A 163 -10.47 -14.12 -15.53
N PRO A 164 -10.04 -15.28 -14.98
CA PRO A 164 -10.77 -15.96 -13.91
C PRO A 164 -10.69 -15.24 -12.56
N ILE A 165 -9.66 -14.41 -12.37
CA ILE A 165 -9.48 -13.55 -11.19
C ILE A 165 -9.42 -12.11 -11.67
N ARG A 166 -10.32 -11.27 -11.13
CA ARG A 166 -10.43 -9.88 -11.58
C ARG A 166 -10.33 -8.92 -10.42
N PHE A 167 -9.67 -7.79 -10.68
CA PHE A 167 -9.54 -6.68 -9.75
C PHE A 167 -10.04 -5.39 -10.41
N ASP A 168 -10.67 -4.56 -9.61
CA ASP A 168 -10.99 -3.17 -9.88
C ASP A 168 -9.97 -2.33 -9.10
N ALA A 169 -8.82 -2.06 -9.73
CA ALA A 169 -7.63 -1.58 -9.03
C ALA A 169 -7.43 -0.07 -9.21
N ARG A 170 -7.23 0.63 -8.10
CA ARG A 170 -6.79 2.03 -8.04
C ARG A 170 -5.30 2.07 -7.79
N PHE A 171 -4.59 2.79 -8.64
CA PHE A 171 -3.14 2.95 -8.56
C PHE A 171 -2.79 4.31 -7.99
N PHE A 172 -1.89 4.31 -7.03
CA PHE A 172 -1.35 5.50 -6.40
C PHE A 172 0.16 5.57 -6.62
N VAL A 173 0.68 6.80 -6.62
CA VAL A 173 2.12 7.06 -6.69
C VAL A 173 2.51 7.81 -5.42
N SER A 174 3.65 7.47 -4.84
CA SER A 174 4.24 8.19 -3.71
C SER A 174 5.76 8.10 -3.70
N VAL A 175 6.40 9.04 -3.01
CA VAL A 175 7.84 8.98 -2.77
C VAL A 175 8.14 7.97 -1.66
N ALA A 176 9.10 7.09 -1.92
CA ALA A 176 9.52 6.11 -0.93
C ALA A 176 10.25 6.78 0.26
N PRO A 177 9.97 6.36 1.50
CA PRO A 177 10.69 6.85 2.66
C PRO A 177 12.19 6.52 2.57
N SER A 178 13.05 7.53 2.58
CA SER A 178 14.51 7.34 2.41
C SER A 178 15.20 6.58 3.54
N LYS A 179 14.54 6.46 4.70
CA LYS A 179 15.08 5.82 5.92
C LYS A 179 14.40 4.50 6.26
N GLN A 180 13.66 3.92 5.34
CA GLN A 180 13.08 2.59 5.48
C GLN A 180 13.63 1.66 4.40
N GLU A 181 13.91 0.43 4.80
CA GLU A 181 14.40 -0.62 3.90
C GLU A 181 13.26 -1.58 3.55
N VAL A 182 13.29 -2.08 2.31
CA VAL A 182 12.33 -3.11 1.89
C VAL A 182 12.66 -4.43 2.56
N LEU A 183 11.68 -5.04 3.19
CA LEU A 183 11.81 -6.31 3.88
C LEU A 183 10.86 -7.34 3.26
N CYS A 184 11.41 -8.28 2.48
CA CYS A 184 10.66 -9.46 2.03
C CYS A 184 10.78 -10.56 3.09
N ASP A 185 9.68 -11.21 3.45
CA ASP A 185 9.67 -12.23 4.52
C ASP A 185 9.43 -13.66 4.03
N ALA A 186 9.48 -13.85 2.71
CA ALA A 186 9.30 -15.12 2.00
C ALA A 186 7.91 -15.78 2.13
N SER A 187 6.93 -15.13 2.77
CA SER A 187 5.56 -15.67 2.86
C SER A 187 4.69 -15.27 1.67
N GLU A 188 4.63 -14.00 1.33
CA GLU A 188 3.88 -13.46 0.17
C GLU A 188 4.81 -12.92 -0.89
N THR A 189 5.88 -12.26 -0.47
CA THR A 189 6.91 -11.68 -1.33
C THR A 189 8.27 -12.28 -1.00
N THR A 190 9.00 -12.72 -2.04
CA THR A 190 10.28 -13.46 -1.89
C THR A 190 11.50 -12.62 -2.20
N ASP A 191 11.31 -11.51 -2.92
CA ASP A 191 12.38 -10.65 -3.41
C ASP A 191 11.83 -9.27 -3.75
N HIS A 192 12.71 -8.30 -3.96
CA HIS A 192 12.34 -6.99 -4.46
C HIS A 192 13.41 -6.43 -5.39
N VAL A 193 13.03 -5.48 -6.22
CA VAL A 193 13.94 -4.75 -7.09
C VAL A 193 13.51 -3.30 -7.18
N TRP A 194 14.51 -2.41 -7.21
CA TRP A 194 14.35 -1.03 -7.64
C TRP A 194 14.79 -0.95 -9.10
N ILE A 195 13.89 -0.55 -9.98
CA ILE A 195 14.13 -0.56 -11.42
C ILE A 195 13.75 0.78 -12.04
N SER A 196 14.59 1.25 -12.95
CA SER A 196 14.26 2.42 -13.77
C SER A 196 13.13 2.06 -14.76
N PRO A 197 12.11 2.92 -14.95
CA PRO A 197 11.05 2.70 -15.95
C PRO A 197 11.55 2.57 -17.40
N GLN A 198 12.80 2.94 -17.67
CA GLN A 198 13.42 2.87 -19.00
C GLN A 198 14.09 1.52 -19.28
N LYS A 199 14.11 0.61 -18.34
CA LYS A 199 14.66 -0.76 -18.47
C LYS A 199 13.54 -1.78 -18.50
#